data_a61a985a3e54296c80bd725f6a63289d
#
_entry.id   a61a985a3e54296c80bd725f6a63289d
#
_cell.length_a   1.000
_cell.length_b   1.000
_cell.length_c   1.000
_cell.angle_alpha   90.00
_cell.angle_beta   90.00
_cell.angle_gamma   90.00
#
_symmetry.space_group_name_H-M   'P 1'
#
loop_
_entity.id
_entity.type
_entity.pdbx_description
1 polymer ?
#
loop_
_entity_poly.entity_id
_entity_poly.type
_entity_poly.pdbx_seq_one_letter_code
_entity_poly.pdbx_strand_id
1 'polypeptide(L)'
;YSTSFKKDLKVISNNAQKLQKTVEVLGMLQECGVEGIPRKMKPHKLIGQYKGALECHIEPDLLIIWEEYLDEREISLLRLGSHSELFKK
;
A
#
# COMPACT_ATOMS: atom_id res chain seq x y z
N TYR A 1 -10.11 5.07 2.95
CA TYR A 1 -8.81 5.69 2.66
C TYR A 1 -8.49 6.72 3.74
N SER A 2 -7.24 6.74 4.22
CA SER A 2 -6.80 7.81 5.10
C SER A 2 -6.58 9.09 4.30
N THR A 3 -6.55 10.24 4.99
CA THR A 3 -6.26 11.51 4.35
C THR A 3 -4.87 11.50 3.72
N SER A 4 -3.88 10.90 4.42
CA SER A 4 -2.52 10.78 3.90
C SER A 4 -2.48 9.94 2.62
N PHE A 5 -3.22 8.84 2.57
CA PHE A 5 -3.27 8.01 1.37
C PHE A 5 -3.88 8.77 0.19
N LYS A 6 -4.94 9.53 0.43
CA LYS A 6 -5.56 10.32 -0.63
C LYS A 6 -4.59 11.34 -1.22
N LYS A 7 -3.80 12.00 -0.37
CA LYS A 7 -2.78 12.93 -0.83
C LYS A 7 -1.70 12.23 -1.63
N ASP A 8 -1.25 11.07 -1.15
CA ASP A 8 -0.23 10.28 -1.84
C ASP A 8 -0.73 9.83 -3.21
N LEU A 9 -1.98 9.38 -3.29
CA LEU A 9 -2.58 8.94 -4.55
C LEU A 9 -2.65 10.08 -5.56
N LYS A 10 -2.97 11.26 -5.10
CA LYS A 10 -3.03 12.44 -5.95
C LYS A 10 -1.67 12.76 -6.56
N VAL A 11 -0.59 12.59 -5.79
CA VAL A 11 0.76 12.82 -6.29
C VAL A 11 1.09 11.87 -7.44
N ILE A 12 0.78 10.57 -7.30
CA ILE A 12 1.10 9.59 -8.34
C ILE A 12 0.13 9.63 -9.51
N SER A 13 -1.01 10.31 -9.38
CA SER A 13 -2.00 10.37 -10.47
C SER A 13 -1.47 11.04 -11.72
N ASN A 14 -0.37 11.80 -11.61
CA ASN A 14 0.30 12.39 -12.76
C ASN A 14 1.08 11.36 -13.59
N ASN A 15 1.27 10.16 -13.06
CA ASN A 15 1.95 9.07 -13.76
C ASN A 15 0.95 7.94 -13.99
N ALA A 16 0.45 7.85 -15.23
CA ALA A 16 -0.60 6.90 -15.57
C ALA A 16 -0.19 5.44 -15.31
N GLN A 17 1.08 5.10 -15.55
CA GLN A 17 1.58 3.76 -15.35
C GLN A 17 1.59 3.37 -13.87
N LYS A 18 2.06 4.26 -13.00
CA LYS A 18 2.05 4.04 -11.56
C LYS A 18 0.63 3.95 -11.02
N LEU A 19 -0.25 4.81 -11.50
CA LEU A 19 -1.64 4.81 -11.07
C LEU A 19 -2.32 3.49 -11.45
N GLN A 20 -2.10 3.01 -12.66
CA GLN A 20 -2.68 1.75 -13.11
C GLN A 20 -2.23 0.58 -12.25
N LYS A 21 -0.92 0.48 -11.97
CA LYS A 21 -0.39 -0.58 -11.13
C LYS A 21 -0.94 -0.51 -9.71
N THR A 22 -1.11 0.69 -9.18
CA THR A 22 -1.69 0.89 -7.86
C THR A 22 -3.13 0.40 -7.82
N VAL A 23 -3.93 0.74 -8.83
CA VAL A 23 -5.32 0.30 -8.91
C VAL A 23 -5.40 -1.22 -8.97
N GLU A 24 -4.50 -1.88 -9.69
CA GLU A 24 -4.45 -3.34 -9.76
C GLU A 24 -4.19 -3.95 -8.37
N VAL A 25 -3.26 -3.38 -7.62
CA VAL A 25 -2.95 -3.84 -6.27
C VAL A 25 -4.14 -3.62 -5.33
N LEU A 26 -4.80 -2.49 -5.43
CA LEU A 26 -6.00 -2.22 -4.63
C LEU A 26 -7.09 -3.26 -4.89
N GLY A 27 -7.23 -3.69 -6.15
CA GLY A 27 -8.16 -4.75 -6.51
C GLY A 27 -7.81 -6.09 -5.86
N MET A 28 -6.51 -6.44 -5.85
CA MET A 28 -6.04 -7.66 -5.19
C MET A 28 -6.33 -7.63 -3.70
N LEU A 29 -6.08 -6.49 -3.06
CA LEU A 29 -6.34 -6.34 -1.62
C LEU A 29 -7.83 -6.45 -1.31
N GLN A 30 -8.67 -5.88 -2.15
CA GLN A 30 -10.12 -5.91 -1.96
C GLN A 30 -10.67 -7.34 -2.04
N GLU A 31 -10.12 -8.15 -2.92
CA GLU A 31 -10.59 -9.53 -3.09
C GLU A 31 -10.08 -10.50 -2.04
N CYS A 32 -8.77 -10.47 -1.76
CA CYS A 32 -8.13 -11.49 -0.94
C CYS A 32 -7.23 -10.95 0.16
N GLY A 33 -7.11 -9.64 0.31
CA GLY A 33 -6.20 -9.05 1.27
C GLY A 33 -4.74 -9.39 0.92
N VAL A 34 -3.90 -9.52 1.93
CA VAL A 34 -2.47 -9.77 1.72
C VAL A 34 -2.21 -11.07 0.96
N GLU A 35 -3.09 -12.05 1.08
CA GLU A 35 -2.92 -13.33 0.40
C GLU A 35 -3.04 -13.21 -1.12
N GLY A 36 -3.70 -12.16 -1.60
CA GLY A 36 -3.83 -11.90 -3.03
C GLY A 36 -2.62 -11.23 -3.66
N ILE A 37 -1.65 -10.81 -2.84
CA ILE A 37 -0.46 -10.10 -3.33
C ILE A 37 0.62 -11.11 -3.74
N PRO A 38 1.13 -11.04 -5.01
CA PRO A 38 2.19 -11.94 -5.44
C PRO A 38 3.46 -11.79 -4.60
N ARG A 39 4.18 -12.89 -4.41
CA ARG A 39 5.43 -12.89 -3.64
C ARG A 39 6.47 -11.94 -4.18
N LYS A 40 6.50 -11.73 -5.50
CA LYS A 40 7.45 -10.82 -6.11
C LYS A 40 7.30 -9.38 -5.63
N MET A 41 6.14 -9.03 -5.08
CA MET A 41 5.88 -7.71 -4.52
C MET A 41 6.28 -7.61 -3.04
N LYS A 42 6.79 -8.70 -2.47
CA LYS A 42 7.34 -8.76 -1.11
C LYS A 42 6.37 -8.26 -0.04
N PRO A 43 5.14 -8.81 0.04
CA PRO A 43 4.23 -8.42 1.11
C PRO A 43 4.78 -8.87 2.46
N HIS A 44 4.77 -7.97 3.44
CA HIS A 44 5.30 -8.27 4.78
C HIS A 44 4.75 -7.29 5.81
N LYS A 45 4.83 -7.69 7.08
CA LYS A 45 4.45 -6.81 8.19
C LYS A 45 5.58 -5.85 8.51
N LEU A 46 5.21 -4.65 8.90
CA LEU A 46 6.18 -3.62 9.28
C LEU A 46 6.42 -3.62 10.78
N ILE A 47 7.61 -3.16 11.15
CA ILE A 47 7.99 -2.89 12.53
C ILE A 47 8.36 -1.42 12.64
N GLY A 48 8.45 -0.90 13.86
CA GLY A 48 8.80 0.50 14.08
C GLY A 48 7.61 1.43 13.88
N GLN A 49 7.78 2.47 13.07
CA GLN A 49 6.80 3.55 12.90
C GLN A 49 5.42 3.05 12.48
N TYR A 50 5.35 2.04 11.64
CA TYR A 50 4.08 1.48 11.15
C TYR A 50 3.84 0.07 11.68
N LYS A 51 4.25 -0.18 12.94
CA LYS A 51 4.14 -1.50 13.54
C LYS A 51 2.71 -2.05 13.42
N GLY A 52 2.61 -3.27 12.94
CA GLY A 52 1.33 -3.93 12.75
C GLY A 52 0.70 -3.71 11.40
N ALA A 53 1.18 -2.75 10.62
CA ALA A 53 0.71 -2.54 9.27
C ALA A 53 1.43 -3.49 8.30
N LEU A 54 0.86 -3.62 7.10
CA LEU A 54 1.42 -4.43 6.04
C LEU A 54 1.94 -3.51 4.93
N GLU A 55 2.93 -4.00 4.19
CA GLU A 55 3.54 -3.26 3.09
C GLU A 55 3.82 -4.20 1.94
N CYS A 56 3.71 -3.71 0.70
CA CYS A 56 4.25 -4.41 -0.45
C CYS A 56 4.82 -3.42 -1.44
N HIS A 57 5.63 -3.94 -2.39
CA HIS A 57 6.25 -3.15 -3.44
C HIS A 57 5.42 -3.22 -4.71
N ILE A 58 4.73 -2.14 -5.06
CA ILE A 58 4.00 -2.05 -6.33
C ILE A 58 5.02 -1.95 -7.47
N GLU A 59 6.05 -1.14 -7.25
CA GLU A 59 7.25 -1.05 -8.08
C GLU A 59 8.44 -1.00 -7.13
N PRO A 60 9.68 -1.17 -7.61
CA PRO A 60 10.84 -1.13 -6.71
C PRO A 60 10.90 0.10 -5.81
N ASP A 61 10.42 1.23 -6.29
CA ASP A 61 10.40 2.47 -5.51
C ASP A 61 8.98 3.01 -5.33
N LEU A 62 7.99 2.15 -5.33
CA LEU A 62 6.60 2.54 -5.06
C LEU A 62 6.00 1.51 -4.10
N LEU A 63 5.80 1.92 -2.86
CA LEU A 63 5.31 1.07 -1.79
C LEU A 63 3.91 1.48 -1.38
N ILE A 64 3.13 0.51 -0.91
CA ILE A 64 1.82 0.76 -0.33
C ILE A 64 1.79 0.17 1.08
N ILE A 65 1.25 0.94 2.03
CA ILE A 65 1.12 0.53 3.44
C ILE A 65 -0.36 0.53 3.80
N TRP A 66 -0.81 -0.58 4.41
CA TRP A 66 -2.20 -0.72 4.81
C TRP A 66 -2.32 -1.53 6.10
N GLU A 67 -3.51 -1.48 6.71
CA GLU A 67 -3.85 -2.34 7.85
C GLU A 67 -5.03 -3.21 7.46
N GLU A 68 -5.03 -4.46 7.92
CA GLU A 68 -6.15 -5.38 7.71
C GLU A 68 -6.82 -5.70 9.03
N TYR A 69 -8.14 -5.57 9.05
CA TYR A 69 -8.97 -5.91 10.20
C TYR A 69 -9.81 -7.11 9.82
N LEU A 70 -9.26 -8.30 10.06
CA LEU A 70 -9.86 -9.56 9.58
C LEU A 70 -11.26 -9.79 10.12
N ASP A 71 -11.48 -9.46 11.38
CA ASP A 71 -12.80 -9.65 12.02
C ASP A 71 -13.87 -8.77 11.39
N GLU A 72 -13.49 -7.61 10.91
CA GLU A 72 -14.41 -6.64 10.32
C GLU A 72 -14.39 -6.67 8.81
N ARG A 73 -13.49 -7.46 8.22
CA ARG A 73 -13.28 -7.55 6.77
C ARG A 73 -13.02 -6.17 6.16
N GLU A 74 -12.24 -5.37 6.87
CA GLU A 74 -11.87 -4.03 6.43
C GLU A 74 -10.38 -3.93 6.13
N ILE A 75 -10.06 -3.05 5.18
CA ILE A 75 -8.69 -2.69 4.85
C ILE A 75 -8.60 -1.17 4.93
N SER A 76 -7.66 -0.69 5.74
CA SER A 76 -7.41 0.73 5.87
C SER A 76 -6.12 1.09 5.13
N LEU A 77 -6.24 1.90 4.08
CA LEU A 77 -5.09 2.33 3.27
C LEU A 77 -4.43 3.52 3.95
N LEU A 78 -3.16 3.37 4.33
CA LEU A 78 -2.46 4.36 5.14
C LEU A 78 -1.55 5.28 4.33
N ARG A 79 -0.65 4.71 3.52
CA ARG A 79 0.34 5.50 2.78
C ARG A 79 0.67 4.86 1.44
N LEU A 80 1.18 5.68 0.53
CA LEU A 80 1.59 5.26 -0.80
C LEU A 80 2.72 6.19 -1.27
N GLY A 81 3.84 5.64 -1.70
CA GLY A 81 4.95 6.46 -2.15
C GLY A 81 6.26 5.72 -2.15
N SER A 82 7.36 6.45 -2.32
CA SER A 82 8.69 5.87 -2.29
C SER A 82 9.10 5.56 -0.85
N HIS A 83 10.11 4.70 -0.70
CA HIS A 83 10.64 4.35 0.61
C HIS A 83 11.08 5.59 1.39
N SER A 84 11.79 6.50 0.73
CA SER A 84 12.27 7.71 1.40
C SER A 84 11.14 8.64 1.82
N GLU A 85 10.04 8.67 1.08
CA GLU A 85 8.88 9.47 1.44
C GLU A 85 8.12 8.90 2.64
N LEU A 86 7.98 7.56 2.69
CA LEU A 86 7.18 6.90 3.71
C LEU A 86 7.92 6.70 5.02
N PHE A 87 9.24 6.53 4.96
CA PHE A 87 10.06 6.26 6.13
C PHE A 87 11.03 7.40 6.44
N LYS A 88 10.58 8.61 6.19
CA LYS A 88 11.33 9.81 6.47
C LYS A 88 11.53 9.98 7.97
N LYS A 89 12.73 10.29 8.37
CA LYS A 89 13.03 10.55 9.77
C LYS A 89 12.69 11.99 10.15
#